data_7b32d99fac0131ec7a7ec0aa3f3aaeae
#
_entry.id   7b32d99fac0131ec7a7ec0aa3f3aaeae
#
_cell.length_a   1.000
_cell.length_b   1.000
_cell.length_c   1.000
_cell.angle_alpha   90.00
_cell.angle_beta   90.00
_cell.angle_gamma   90.00
#
_symmetry.space_group_name_H-M   'P 1'
#
loop_
_entity.id
_entity.type
_entity.pdbx_description
1 polymer ?
#
loop_
_entity_poly.entity_id
_entity_poly.type
_entity_poly.pdbx_seq_one_letter_code
_entity_poly.pdbx_strand_id
1 'polypeptide(L)'
;MALLPSWAPNLHPLVIHFPIALIIVAASADLVDALFGRPQWLASAATTLFALGAAGAIVACLSGQQALETVLMPGMAHPIVESHRTWALATTFYFSLLTLIRVGAAYRAPLARRYRFVLLIASLVGVAGLQQTAERGGRLVFEQGVGVIGSSLR
;
A
#
# COMPACT_ATOMS: atom_id res chain seq x y z
N MET A 1 8.92 -23.24 -15.06
CA MET A 1 8.26 -23.33 -13.74
C MET A 1 7.25 -22.21 -13.65
N ALA A 2 5.95 -22.50 -13.47
CA ALA A 2 4.94 -21.47 -13.26
C ALA A 2 5.16 -20.85 -11.87
N LEU A 3 5.40 -19.55 -11.82
CA LEU A 3 5.56 -18.80 -10.56
C LEU A 3 4.26 -18.69 -9.76
N LEU A 4 3.12 -19.04 -10.39
CA LEU A 4 1.79 -18.97 -9.78
C LEU A 4 1.32 -20.38 -9.41
N PRO A 5 0.75 -20.56 -8.20
CA PRO A 5 -0.01 -21.75 -7.86
C PRO A 5 -1.19 -21.90 -8.83
N SER A 6 -1.57 -23.13 -9.15
CA SER A 6 -2.65 -23.41 -10.10
C SER A 6 -4.02 -22.86 -9.71
N TRP A 7 -4.22 -22.53 -8.43
CA TRP A 7 -5.43 -21.93 -7.88
C TRP A 7 -5.44 -20.40 -7.91
N ALA A 8 -4.27 -19.75 -8.13
CA ALA A 8 -4.19 -18.29 -8.11
C ALA A 8 -4.42 -17.73 -9.51
N PRO A 9 -5.42 -16.86 -9.72
CA PRO A 9 -5.72 -16.27 -11.03
C PRO A 9 -4.62 -15.33 -11.52
N ASN A 10 -3.91 -14.68 -10.60
CA ASN A 10 -2.80 -13.75 -10.89
C ASN A 10 -1.97 -13.49 -9.61
N LEU A 11 -0.86 -12.73 -9.74
CA LEU A 11 0.05 -12.41 -8.64
C LEU A 11 -0.49 -11.33 -7.68
N HIS A 12 -1.45 -10.53 -8.10
CA HIS A 12 -1.88 -9.36 -7.36
C HIS A 12 -2.31 -9.64 -5.91
N PRO A 13 -3.18 -10.64 -5.62
CA PRO A 13 -3.58 -10.97 -4.25
C PRO A 13 -2.42 -11.40 -3.34
N LEU A 14 -1.37 -12.00 -3.91
CA LEU A 14 -0.21 -12.44 -3.15
C LEU A 14 0.70 -11.26 -2.76
N VAL A 15 0.79 -10.26 -3.64
CA VAL A 15 1.72 -9.13 -3.49
C VAL A 15 1.17 -8.04 -2.58
N ILE A 16 -0.13 -7.75 -2.62
CA ILE A 16 -0.73 -6.58 -1.95
C ILE A 16 -0.55 -6.56 -0.43
N HIS A 17 -0.43 -7.72 0.20
CA HIS A 17 -0.29 -7.81 1.66
C HIS A 17 1.05 -7.24 2.15
N PHE A 18 2.09 -7.33 1.34
CA PHE A 18 3.43 -6.82 1.67
C PHE A 18 3.46 -5.31 1.90
N PRO A 19 3.09 -4.46 0.91
CA PRO A 19 3.10 -3.01 1.10
C PRO A 19 2.15 -2.58 2.21
N ILE A 20 0.99 -3.21 2.36
CA ILE A 20 0.03 -2.89 3.42
C ILE A 20 0.68 -3.09 4.80
N ALA A 21 1.25 -4.28 5.05
CA ALA A 21 1.87 -4.60 6.33
C ALA A 21 3.07 -3.68 6.63
N LEU A 22 3.96 -3.48 5.66
CA LEU A 22 5.16 -2.66 5.82
C LEU A 22 4.82 -1.20 6.13
N ILE A 23 3.85 -0.62 5.44
CA ILE A 23 3.41 0.77 5.65
C ILE A 23 2.76 0.94 7.03
N ILE A 24 1.89 0.00 7.45
CA ILE A 24 1.26 0.06 8.77
C ILE A 24 2.30 -0.05 9.88
N VAL A 25 3.26 -0.97 9.78
CA VAL A 25 4.35 -1.12 10.76
C VAL A 25 5.23 0.13 10.78
N ALA A 26 5.53 0.72 9.62
CA ALA A 26 6.30 1.97 9.54
C ALA A 26 5.56 3.13 10.21
N ALA A 27 4.26 3.29 9.97
CA ALA A 27 3.46 4.33 10.63
C ALA A 27 3.35 4.11 12.15
N SER A 28 3.27 2.86 12.59
CA SER A 28 3.31 2.51 14.01
C SER A 28 4.66 2.85 14.65
N ALA A 29 5.77 2.66 13.93
CA ALA A 29 7.09 3.08 14.38
C ALA A 29 7.20 4.61 14.49
N ASP A 30 6.62 5.36 13.55
CA ASP A 30 6.54 6.83 13.64
C ASP A 30 5.72 7.29 14.86
N LEU A 31 4.62 6.61 15.16
CA LEU A 31 3.80 6.92 16.33
C LEU A 31 4.61 6.73 17.62
N VAL A 32 5.31 5.60 17.73
CA VAL A 32 6.16 5.30 18.88
C VAL A 32 7.30 6.34 19.01
N ASP A 33 7.94 6.72 17.89
CA ASP A 33 8.99 7.75 17.89
C ASP A 33 8.46 9.12 18.32
N ALA A 34 7.31 9.54 17.83
CA ALA A 34 6.70 10.81 18.16
C ALA A 34 6.29 10.91 19.63
N LEU A 35 5.74 9.84 20.21
CA LEU A 35 5.25 9.83 21.59
C LEU A 35 6.38 9.69 22.62
N PHE A 36 7.35 8.83 22.35
CA PHE A 36 8.35 8.42 23.35
C PHE A 36 9.77 8.92 23.08
N GLY A 37 9.99 9.59 21.93
CA GLY A 37 11.31 10.16 21.60
C GLY A 37 12.40 9.10 21.50
N ARG A 38 12.18 8.05 20.76
CA ARG A 38 12.99 6.81 20.71
C ARG A 38 14.32 6.98 19.95
N PRO A 39 15.22 5.99 20.10
CA PRO A 39 16.55 6.01 19.51
C PRO A 39 16.49 6.10 17.96
N GLN A 40 17.53 6.70 17.41
CA GLN A 40 17.64 7.01 15.97
C GLN A 40 17.41 5.80 15.04
N TRP A 41 17.71 4.58 15.52
CA TRP A 41 17.47 3.36 14.73
C TRP A 41 16.00 3.15 14.39
N LEU A 42 15.06 3.58 15.25
CA LEU A 42 13.62 3.41 14.99
C LEU A 42 13.15 4.30 13.83
N ALA A 43 13.63 5.54 13.75
CA ALA A 43 13.36 6.44 12.63
C ALA A 43 13.95 5.90 11.32
N SER A 44 15.15 5.29 11.38
CA SER A 44 15.78 4.64 10.24
C SER A 44 14.98 3.40 9.80
N ALA A 45 14.55 2.58 10.74
CA ALA A 45 13.70 1.42 10.48
C ALA A 45 12.38 1.82 9.81
N ALA A 46 11.68 2.84 10.34
CA ALA A 46 10.47 3.37 9.72
C ALA A 46 10.71 3.83 8.28
N THR A 47 11.81 4.55 8.03
CA THR A 47 12.16 5.01 6.68
C THR A 47 12.42 3.83 5.72
N THR A 48 13.14 2.81 6.18
CA THR A 48 13.38 1.58 5.39
C THR A 48 12.08 0.84 5.09
N LEU A 49 11.20 0.71 6.09
CA LEU A 49 9.90 0.05 5.93
C LEU A 49 8.99 0.83 4.95
N PHE A 50 8.99 2.17 4.98
CA PHE A 50 8.28 2.97 3.99
C PHE A 50 8.88 2.80 2.58
N ALA A 51 10.21 2.71 2.44
CA ALA A 51 10.86 2.49 1.16
C ALA A 51 10.47 1.13 0.56
N LEU A 52 10.53 0.07 1.35
CA LEU A 52 10.10 -1.26 0.93
C LEU A 52 8.59 -1.32 0.67
N GLY A 53 7.79 -0.64 1.49
CA GLY A 53 6.34 -0.53 1.30
C GLY A 53 5.97 0.22 0.02
N ALA A 54 6.65 1.33 -0.29
CA ALA A 54 6.45 2.07 -1.53
C ALA A 54 6.86 1.26 -2.76
N ALA A 55 8.00 0.58 -2.70
CA ALA A 55 8.43 -0.34 -3.77
C ALA A 55 7.42 -1.48 -3.98
N GLY A 56 6.94 -2.08 -2.90
CA GLY A 56 5.89 -3.10 -2.94
C GLY A 56 4.57 -2.57 -3.49
N ALA A 57 4.19 -1.32 -3.18
CA ALA A 57 2.99 -0.69 -3.73
C ALA A 57 3.09 -0.46 -5.24
N ILE A 58 4.27 -0.10 -5.75
CA ILE A 58 4.52 -0.01 -7.20
C ILE A 58 4.31 -1.38 -7.85
N VAL A 59 4.89 -2.44 -7.29
CA VAL A 59 4.72 -3.80 -7.81
C VAL A 59 3.25 -4.23 -7.73
N ALA A 60 2.53 -3.87 -6.64
CA ALA A 60 1.11 -4.13 -6.50
C ALA A 60 0.28 -3.40 -7.58
N CYS A 61 0.59 -2.15 -7.90
CA CYS A 61 -0.06 -1.42 -9.00
C CYS A 61 0.17 -2.11 -10.36
N LEU A 62 1.40 -2.51 -10.65
CA LEU A 62 1.73 -3.20 -11.90
C LEU A 62 1.02 -4.55 -12.02
N SER A 63 1.04 -5.36 -10.95
CA SER A 63 0.33 -6.64 -10.91
C SER A 63 -1.19 -6.47 -10.96
N GLY A 64 -1.74 -5.38 -10.40
CA GLY A 64 -3.15 -5.02 -10.48
C GLY A 64 -3.59 -4.69 -11.90
N GLN A 65 -2.77 -3.98 -12.67
CA GLN A 65 -3.04 -3.73 -14.09
C GLN A 65 -3.06 -5.03 -14.89
N GLN A 66 -2.11 -5.92 -14.65
CA GLN A 66 -2.07 -7.24 -15.28
C GLN A 66 -3.29 -8.09 -14.88
N ALA A 67 -3.75 -7.97 -13.63
CA ALA A 67 -4.94 -8.68 -13.17
C ALA A 67 -6.22 -8.28 -13.92
N LEU A 68 -6.35 -7.00 -14.32
CA LEU A 68 -7.49 -6.54 -15.11
C LEU A 68 -7.63 -7.25 -16.47
N GLU A 69 -6.54 -7.71 -17.05
CA GLU A 69 -6.52 -8.42 -18.33
C GLU A 69 -6.85 -9.91 -18.19
N THR A 70 -6.74 -10.45 -16.98
CA THR A 70 -6.83 -11.91 -16.74
C THR A 70 -8.07 -12.33 -15.96
N VAL A 71 -8.80 -11.38 -15.37
CA VAL A 71 -9.96 -11.67 -14.52
C VAL A 71 -11.25 -11.24 -15.19
N LEU A 72 -12.26 -12.13 -15.15
CA LEU A 72 -13.62 -11.79 -15.59
C LEU A 72 -14.19 -10.67 -14.73
N MET A 73 -14.60 -9.59 -15.38
CA MET A 73 -15.10 -8.39 -14.72
C MET A 73 -16.59 -8.21 -14.98
N PRO A 74 -17.47 -8.37 -13.96
CA PRO A 74 -18.88 -8.03 -14.09
C PRO A 74 -19.04 -6.55 -14.45
N GLY A 75 -20.00 -6.22 -15.30
CA GLY A 75 -20.20 -4.84 -15.75
C GLY A 75 -20.42 -3.83 -14.61
N MET A 76 -21.05 -4.27 -13.53
CA MET A 76 -21.28 -3.45 -12.31
C MET A 76 -20.00 -3.17 -11.50
N ALA A 77 -18.93 -3.93 -11.72
CA ALA A 77 -17.66 -3.74 -11.03
C ALA A 77 -16.82 -2.58 -11.59
N HIS A 78 -17.03 -2.15 -12.84
CA HIS A 78 -16.22 -1.12 -13.50
C HIS A 78 -16.06 0.18 -12.70
N PRO A 79 -17.10 0.80 -12.12
CA PRO A 79 -16.91 2.03 -11.34
C PRO A 79 -16.06 1.82 -10.09
N ILE A 80 -16.17 0.64 -9.45
CA ILE A 80 -15.39 0.31 -8.26
C ILE A 80 -13.93 0.08 -8.63
N VAL A 81 -13.67 -0.58 -9.78
CA VAL A 81 -12.32 -0.79 -10.32
C VAL A 81 -11.62 0.54 -10.58
N GLU A 82 -12.28 1.46 -11.30
CA GLU A 82 -11.70 2.77 -11.59
C GLU A 82 -11.41 3.57 -10.30
N SER A 83 -12.33 3.52 -9.34
CA SER A 83 -12.12 4.15 -8.03
C SER A 83 -10.97 3.49 -7.27
N HIS A 84 -10.90 2.15 -7.24
CA HIS A 84 -9.78 1.42 -6.63
C HIS A 84 -8.44 1.79 -7.27
N ARG A 85 -8.38 1.80 -8.60
CA ARG A 85 -7.18 2.18 -9.36
C ARG A 85 -6.71 3.59 -9.04
N THR A 86 -7.64 4.55 -9.01
CA THR A 86 -7.34 5.95 -8.68
C THR A 86 -6.72 6.06 -7.28
N TRP A 87 -7.34 5.44 -6.27
CA TRP A 87 -6.83 5.44 -4.91
C TRP A 87 -5.51 4.69 -4.78
N ALA A 88 -5.33 3.57 -5.48
CA ALA A 88 -4.07 2.81 -5.49
C ALA A 88 -2.92 3.64 -6.06
N LEU A 89 -3.12 4.32 -7.20
CA LEU A 89 -2.12 5.19 -7.81
C LEU A 89 -1.80 6.39 -6.91
N ALA A 90 -2.82 7.07 -6.38
CA ALA A 90 -2.64 8.21 -5.49
C ALA A 90 -1.87 7.83 -4.22
N THR A 91 -2.23 6.70 -3.59
CA THR A 91 -1.58 6.19 -2.38
C THR A 91 -0.14 5.76 -2.66
N THR A 92 0.11 5.08 -3.77
CA THR A 92 1.47 4.68 -4.20
C THR A 92 2.35 5.90 -4.46
N PHE A 93 1.85 6.89 -5.18
CA PHE A 93 2.57 8.15 -5.42
C PHE A 93 2.87 8.87 -4.09
N TYR A 94 1.87 8.95 -3.20
CA TYR A 94 2.01 9.58 -1.89
C TYR A 94 3.14 8.94 -1.06
N PHE A 95 3.13 7.62 -0.91
CA PHE A 95 4.17 6.94 -0.12
C PHE A 95 5.53 6.97 -0.79
N SER A 96 5.59 6.96 -2.12
CA SER A 96 6.85 7.15 -2.85
C SER A 96 7.44 8.54 -2.57
N LEU A 97 6.63 9.59 -2.64
CA LEU A 97 7.06 10.95 -2.34
C LEU A 97 7.45 11.11 -0.86
N LEU A 98 6.63 10.60 0.07
CA LEU A 98 6.94 10.62 1.50
C LEU A 98 8.27 9.91 1.79
N THR A 99 8.51 8.76 1.16
CA THR A 99 9.78 8.04 1.28
C THR A 99 10.96 8.85 0.80
N LEU A 100 10.86 9.50 -0.36
CA LEU A 100 11.94 10.36 -0.89
C LEU A 100 12.25 11.52 0.05
N ILE A 101 11.21 12.17 0.60
CA ILE A 101 11.37 13.23 1.61
C ILE A 101 12.08 12.71 2.85
N ARG A 102 11.71 11.53 3.35
CA ARG A 102 12.31 10.91 4.54
C ARG A 102 13.78 10.54 4.31
N VAL A 103 14.09 9.92 3.17
CA VAL A 103 15.45 9.59 2.78
C VAL A 103 16.30 10.87 2.68
N GLY A 104 15.80 11.88 1.99
CA GLY A 104 16.49 13.17 1.88
C GLY A 104 16.70 13.88 3.24
N ALA A 105 15.76 13.75 4.16
CA ALA A 105 15.87 14.29 5.51
C ALA A 105 16.90 13.52 6.37
N ALA A 106 16.98 12.19 6.20
CA ALA A 106 17.92 11.35 6.95
C ALA A 106 19.40 11.69 6.68
N TYR A 107 19.69 12.25 5.51
CA TYR A 107 21.07 12.69 5.17
C TYR A 107 21.45 14.05 5.78
N ARG A 108 20.53 14.79 6.39
CA ARG A 108 20.81 16.19 6.75
C ARG A 108 21.08 16.45 8.22
N ALA A 109 20.57 15.76 9.16
CA ALA A 109 20.84 15.79 10.61
C ALA A 109 19.71 15.12 11.40
N PRO A 110 19.86 14.87 12.73
CA PRO A 110 18.76 14.42 13.57
C PRO A 110 17.58 15.40 13.49
N LEU A 111 16.40 14.89 13.14
CA LEU A 111 15.20 15.69 12.99
C LEU A 111 14.74 16.25 14.33
N ALA A 112 14.49 17.57 14.39
CA ALA A 112 13.88 18.21 15.55
C ALA A 112 12.50 17.58 15.83
N ARG A 113 12.07 17.61 17.12
CA ARG A 113 10.81 16.98 17.57
C ARG A 113 9.58 17.36 16.71
N ARG A 114 9.49 18.63 16.30
CA ARG A 114 8.41 19.11 15.43
C ARG A 114 8.29 18.34 14.11
N TYR A 115 9.42 17.97 13.51
CA TYR A 115 9.43 17.22 12.25
C TYR A 115 8.97 15.78 12.43
N ARG A 116 9.18 15.18 13.60
CA ARG A 116 8.64 13.84 13.91
C ARG A 116 7.11 13.84 13.89
N PHE A 117 6.49 14.86 14.49
CA PHE A 117 5.03 15.01 14.44
C PHE A 117 4.51 15.27 13.03
N VAL A 118 5.22 16.06 12.22
CA VAL A 118 4.87 16.28 10.81
C VAL A 118 4.93 14.96 10.03
N LEU A 119 5.99 14.17 10.22
CA LEU A 119 6.11 12.85 9.58
C LEU A 119 5.03 11.88 10.05
N LEU A 120 4.70 11.87 11.34
CA LEU A 120 3.60 11.07 11.86
C LEU A 120 2.26 11.45 11.22
N ILE A 121 1.93 12.73 11.16
CA ILE A 121 0.68 13.20 10.52
C ILE A 121 0.66 12.78 9.05
N ALA A 122 1.77 12.97 8.33
CA ALA A 122 1.89 12.54 6.95
C ALA A 122 1.71 11.02 6.81
N SER A 123 2.30 10.23 7.70
CA SER A 123 2.13 8.76 7.69
C SER A 123 0.67 8.37 7.92
N LEU A 124 -0.03 9.01 8.86
CA LEU A 124 -1.44 8.73 9.14
C LEU A 124 -2.36 9.13 7.98
N VAL A 125 -2.10 10.25 7.31
CA VAL A 125 -2.82 10.64 6.09
C VAL A 125 -2.62 9.60 4.99
N GLY A 126 -1.40 9.11 4.81
CA GLY A 126 -1.11 8.03 3.86
C GLY A 126 -1.84 6.72 4.22
N VAL A 127 -1.87 6.35 5.50
CA VAL A 127 -2.62 5.16 5.97
C VAL A 127 -4.11 5.31 5.70
N ALA A 128 -4.70 6.50 5.86
CA ALA A 128 -6.09 6.73 5.49
C ALA A 128 -6.32 6.54 3.97
N GLY A 129 -5.39 6.97 3.11
CA GLY A 129 -5.42 6.68 1.67
C GLY A 129 -5.30 5.19 1.37
N LEU A 130 -4.42 4.48 2.08
CA LEU A 130 -4.27 3.03 1.99
C LEU A 130 -5.57 2.30 2.37
N GLN A 131 -6.25 2.75 3.42
CA GLN A 131 -7.55 2.23 3.84
C GLN A 131 -8.61 2.40 2.74
N GLN A 132 -8.65 3.57 2.08
CA GLN A 132 -9.55 3.80 0.95
C GLN A 132 -9.26 2.87 -0.23
N THR A 133 -8.00 2.57 -0.49
CA THR A 133 -7.58 1.61 -1.52
C THR A 133 -8.02 0.19 -1.15
N ALA A 134 -7.73 -0.23 0.08
CA ALA A 134 -8.02 -1.58 0.59
C ALA A 134 -9.53 -1.87 0.63
N GLU A 135 -10.34 -0.91 1.08
CA GLU A 135 -11.81 -1.03 1.11
C GLU A 135 -12.37 -1.32 -0.29
N ARG A 136 -11.94 -0.55 -1.30
CA ARG A 136 -12.42 -0.74 -2.67
C ARG A 136 -11.96 -2.07 -3.26
N GLY A 137 -10.73 -2.48 -2.98
CA GLY A 137 -10.24 -3.81 -3.34
C GLY A 137 -11.05 -4.93 -2.69
N GLY A 138 -11.38 -4.80 -1.41
CA GLY A 138 -12.25 -5.72 -0.70
C GLY A 138 -13.66 -5.81 -1.31
N ARG A 139 -14.25 -4.66 -1.67
CA ARG A 139 -15.57 -4.61 -2.33
C ARG A 139 -15.58 -5.30 -3.71
N LEU A 140 -14.48 -5.20 -4.47
CA LEU A 140 -14.36 -5.95 -5.73
C LEU A 140 -14.44 -7.45 -5.53
N VAL A 141 -13.82 -7.97 -4.48
CA VAL A 141 -13.81 -9.40 -4.18
C VAL A 141 -15.12 -9.84 -3.53
N PHE A 142 -15.54 -9.17 -2.46
CA PHE A 142 -16.65 -9.65 -1.61
C PHE A 142 -18.04 -9.25 -2.12
N GLU A 143 -18.17 -8.09 -2.78
CA GLU A 143 -19.46 -7.64 -3.31
C GLU A 143 -19.66 -8.02 -4.79
N GLN A 144 -18.57 -8.00 -5.57
CA GLN A 144 -18.65 -8.21 -7.02
C GLN A 144 -18.09 -9.58 -7.47
N GLY A 145 -17.48 -10.36 -6.56
CA GLY A 145 -16.94 -11.68 -6.86
C GLY A 145 -15.74 -11.67 -7.83
N VAL A 146 -15.07 -10.51 -7.99
CA VAL A 146 -13.94 -10.38 -8.91
C VAL A 146 -12.78 -11.26 -8.46
N GLY A 147 -12.33 -12.17 -9.34
CA GLY A 147 -11.23 -13.09 -9.05
C GLY A 147 -11.61 -14.29 -8.19
N VAL A 148 -12.89 -14.49 -7.86
CA VAL A 148 -13.36 -15.66 -7.11
C VAL A 148 -13.77 -16.77 -8.11
N ILE A 149 -13.17 -17.96 -7.95
CA ILE A 149 -13.50 -19.13 -8.77
C ILE A 149 -14.96 -19.50 -8.50
N GLY A 150 -15.79 -19.53 -9.56
CA GLY A 150 -17.21 -19.86 -9.48
C GLY A 150 -18.18 -18.69 -9.71
N SER A 151 -17.72 -17.44 -9.76
CA SER A 151 -18.55 -16.31 -10.19
C SER A 151 -18.93 -16.34 -11.68
N SER A 152 -18.28 -17.21 -12.46
CA SER A 152 -18.57 -17.45 -13.88
C SER A 152 -19.76 -18.37 -14.15
N LEU A 153 -20.42 -18.90 -13.12
CA LEU A 153 -21.53 -19.87 -13.22
C LEU A 153 -22.86 -19.38 -12.63
N ARG A 154 -23.04 -18.07 -12.42
CA ARG A 154 -24.35 -17.53 -11.97
C ARG A 154 -24.80 -16.42 -12.88
#